data_d45b21ca83311f72ab61e50be8db8057
#
_entry.id   d45b21ca83311f72ab61e50be8db8057
#
_cell.length_a   1.000
_cell.length_b   1.000
_cell.length_c   1.000
_cell.angle_alpha   90.00
_cell.angle_beta   90.00
_cell.angle_gamma   90.00
#
_symmetry.space_group_name_H-M   'P 1'
#
loop_
_entity.id
_entity.type
_entity.pdbx_description
1 polymer ?
#
loop_
_entity_poly.entity_id
_entity_poly.type
_entity_poly.pdbx_seq_one_letter_code
_entity_poly.pdbx_strand_id
1 'polypeptide(L)'
;MLNYVTSSFVTLLVVIDPIGLAPAFIAITAGLPAKEKRILALRASAIAALILIVTALLGNWFLEQLHIGIDAFQISGGILLFGVAIRMIFGHHLQQEGSEAESAARERIADLAAFPLAIPLIAGPGAITATLLLASHTGGDASRLLALLVIIIVAAGASAFAFLLANYLARILGRTGNIVIARLLGILLAAFAAQFVVNGIRGAFHLAS
;
A
#
# COMPACT_ATOMS: atom_id res chain seq x y z
N MET A 1 -17.34 -2.21 -17.37
CA MET A 1 -17.07 -1.09 -16.47
C MET A 1 -17.24 -1.47 -15.01
N LEU A 2 -18.41 -1.91 -14.57
CA LEU A 2 -18.67 -2.26 -13.16
C LEU A 2 -17.67 -3.29 -12.61
N ASN A 3 -17.43 -4.38 -13.33
CA ASN A 3 -16.47 -5.43 -12.92
C ASN A 3 -15.03 -4.88 -12.74
N TYR A 4 -14.60 -3.99 -13.64
CA TYR A 4 -13.28 -3.34 -13.52
C TYR A 4 -13.21 -2.48 -12.25
N VAL A 5 -14.21 -1.64 -12.01
CA VAL A 5 -14.27 -0.75 -10.84
C VAL A 5 -14.26 -1.56 -9.53
N THR A 6 -15.10 -2.58 -9.43
CA THR A 6 -15.20 -3.43 -8.23
C THR A 6 -13.89 -4.18 -7.99
N SER A 7 -13.34 -4.81 -9.03
CA SER A 7 -12.09 -5.55 -8.92
C SER A 7 -10.93 -4.64 -8.54
N SER A 8 -10.80 -3.48 -9.19
CA SER A 8 -9.73 -2.52 -8.90
C SER A 8 -9.83 -1.97 -7.48
N PHE A 9 -11.05 -1.64 -7.03
CA PHE A 9 -11.27 -1.16 -5.67
C PHE A 9 -10.89 -2.20 -4.62
N VAL A 10 -11.38 -3.43 -4.77
CA VAL A 10 -11.07 -4.53 -3.85
C VAL A 10 -9.57 -4.82 -3.85
N THR A 11 -8.96 -4.91 -5.03
CA THR A 11 -7.52 -5.16 -5.15
C THR A 11 -6.70 -4.11 -4.42
N LEU A 12 -6.92 -2.81 -4.69
CA LEU A 12 -6.16 -1.75 -4.04
C LEU A 12 -6.43 -1.68 -2.53
N LEU A 13 -7.68 -1.86 -2.10
CA LEU A 13 -8.04 -1.83 -0.68
C LEU A 13 -7.35 -2.97 0.08
N VAL A 14 -7.31 -4.17 -0.49
CA VAL A 14 -6.65 -5.33 0.13
C VAL A 14 -5.13 -5.19 0.13
N VAL A 15 -4.54 -4.71 -0.97
CA VAL A 15 -3.08 -4.56 -1.10
C VAL A 15 -2.55 -3.43 -0.22
N ILE A 16 -3.26 -2.32 -0.12
CA ILE A 16 -2.90 -1.18 0.76
C ILE A 16 -3.15 -1.55 2.23
N ASP A 17 -4.22 -2.33 2.50
CA ASP A 17 -4.59 -2.80 3.83
C ASP A 17 -4.66 -1.67 4.89
N PRO A 18 -5.57 -0.70 4.76
CA PRO A 18 -5.64 0.45 5.66
C PRO A 18 -5.79 0.07 7.15
N ILE A 19 -6.47 -1.06 7.43
CA ILE A 19 -6.73 -1.52 8.80
C ILE A 19 -5.47 -2.15 9.38
N GLY A 20 -4.77 -2.99 8.61
CA GLY A 20 -3.53 -3.63 9.02
C GLY A 20 -2.37 -2.65 9.20
N LEU A 21 -2.44 -1.47 8.55
CA LEU A 21 -1.46 -0.40 8.73
C LEU A 21 -1.67 0.42 10.03
N ALA A 22 -2.85 0.38 10.65
CA ALA A 22 -3.15 1.17 11.85
C ALA A 22 -2.19 0.92 13.02
N PRO A 23 -1.78 -0.32 13.35
CA PRO A 23 -0.78 -0.57 14.39
C PRO A 23 0.58 0.04 14.10
N ALA A 24 1.05 -0.06 12.86
CA ALA A 24 2.32 0.53 12.43
C ALA A 24 2.27 2.06 12.57
N PHE A 25 1.16 2.68 12.17
CA PHE A 25 0.94 4.12 12.35
C PHE A 25 1.01 4.52 13.83
N ILE A 26 0.38 3.76 14.74
CA ILE A 26 0.42 4.02 16.18
C ILE A 26 1.87 3.95 16.70
N ALA A 27 2.63 2.93 16.28
CA ALA A 27 4.00 2.73 16.72
C ALA A 27 4.91 3.89 16.25
N ILE A 28 4.80 4.30 14.98
CA ILE A 28 5.61 5.39 14.40
C ILE A 28 5.25 6.74 15.02
N THR A 29 3.98 6.95 15.37
CA THR A 29 3.49 8.21 15.94
C THR A 29 3.43 8.20 17.47
N ALA A 30 4.06 7.22 18.11
CA ALA A 30 4.11 7.17 19.58
C ALA A 30 4.74 8.44 20.14
N GLY A 31 4.12 9.01 21.20
CA GLY A 31 4.58 10.25 21.82
C GLY A 31 4.16 11.56 21.11
N LEU A 32 3.67 11.50 19.87
CA LEU A 32 3.21 12.71 19.16
C LEU A 32 1.83 13.19 19.67
N PRO A 33 1.59 14.52 19.73
CA PRO A 33 0.29 15.10 20.02
C PRO A 33 -0.76 14.71 18.98
N ALA A 34 -2.05 14.65 19.36
CA ALA A 34 -3.14 14.27 18.47
C ALA A 34 -3.23 15.14 17.20
N LYS A 35 -2.92 16.44 17.30
CA LYS A 35 -2.88 17.36 16.16
C LYS A 35 -1.83 16.96 15.14
N GLU A 36 -0.64 16.58 15.59
CA GLU A 36 0.46 16.16 14.72
C GLU A 36 0.17 14.81 14.06
N LYS A 37 -0.40 13.85 14.82
CA LYS A 37 -0.86 12.57 14.27
C LYS A 37 -1.86 12.76 13.12
N ARG A 38 -2.82 13.70 13.30
CA ARG A 38 -3.80 14.01 12.25
C ARG A 38 -3.14 14.59 11.00
N ILE A 39 -2.22 15.54 11.17
CA ILE A 39 -1.47 16.13 10.04
C ILE A 39 -0.67 15.06 9.34
N LEU A 40 -0.01 14.19 10.08
CA LEU A 40 0.81 13.11 9.56
C LEU A 40 -0.03 12.10 8.75
N ALA A 41 -1.19 11.67 9.29
CA ALA A 41 -2.11 10.78 8.59
C ALA A 41 -2.55 11.34 7.24
N LEU A 42 -2.97 12.61 7.20
CA LEU A 42 -3.43 13.25 5.98
C LEU A 42 -2.30 13.47 4.97
N ARG A 43 -1.13 13.92 5.42
CA ARG A 43 0.04 14.13 4.54
C ARG A 43 0.56 12.82 3.96
N ALA A 44 0.72 11.79 4.78
CA ALA A 44 1.18 10.48 4.30
C ALA A 44 0.23 9.88 3.25
N SER A 45 -1.08 9.94 3.50
CA SER A 45 -2.08 9.45 2.55
C SER A 45 -2.12 10.29 1.26
N ALA A 46 -1.94 11.61 1.36
CA ALA A 46 -1.87 12.48 0.18
C ALA A 46 -0.62 12.19 -0.67
N ILE A 47 0.54 12.03 -0.05
CA ILE A 47 1.80 11.66 -0.73
C ILE A 47 1.64 10.28 -1.39
N ALA A 48 1.09 9.30 -0.70
CA ALA A 48 0.85 7.98 -1.24
C ALA A 48 -0.13 8.01 -2.43
N ALA A 49 -1.23 8.77 -2.33
CA ALA A 49 -2.14 8.97 -3.45
C ALA A 49 -1.43 9.59 -4.66
N LEU A 50 -0.60 10.61 -4.45
CA LEU A 50 0.18 11.24 -5.53
C LEU A 50 1.11 10.23 -6.20
N ILE A 51 1.83 9.42 -5.43
CA ILE A 51 2.74 8.39 -5.96
C ILE A 51 1.95 7.38 -6.80
N LEU A 52 0.82 6.88 -6.30
CA LEU A 52 0.01 5.90 -7.03
C LEU A 52 -0.64 6.51 -8.27
N ILE A 53 -1.07 7.78 -8.23
CA ILE A 53 -1.58 8.51 -9.39
C ILE A 53 -0.49 8.66 -10.46
N VAL A 54 0.71 9.09 -10.07
CA VAL A 54 1.86 9.19 -10.99
C VAL A 54 2.19 7.82 -11.58
N THR A 55 2.15 6.77 -10.75
CA THR A 55 2.34 5.38 -11.21
C THR A 55 1.26 4.97 -12.22
N ALA A 56 -0.01 5.28 -11.98
CA ALA A 56 -1.10 4.96 -12.89
C ALA A 56 -0.98 5.68 -14.25
N LEU A 57 -0.51 6.92 -14.24
CA LEU A 57 -0.41 7.74 -15.44
C LEU A 57 0.87 7.47 -16.25
N LEU A 58 2.00 7.32 -15.58
CA LEU A 58 3.32 7.30 -16.21
C LEU A 58 4.04 5.96 -16.08
N GLY A 59 3.52 5.05 -15.24
CA GLY A 59 4.23 3.82 -14.88
C GLY A 59 4.50 2.90 -16.08
N ASN A 60 3.52 2.71 -16.97
CA ASN A 60 3.70 1.90 -18.17
C ASN A 60 4.75 2.52 -19.11
N TRP A 61 4.66 3.81 -19.37
CA TRP A 61 5.64 4.53 -20.18
C TRP A 61 7.06 4.41 -19.58
N PHE A 62 7.18 4.54 -18.28
CA PHE A 62 8.47 4.44 -17.60
C PHE A 62 9.06 3.03 -17.70
N LEU A 63 8.25 1.99 -17.54
CA LEU A 63 8.69 0.60 -17.73
C LEU A 63 9.13 0.33 -19.18
N GLU A 64 8.41 0.85 -20.17
CA GLU A 64 8.77 0.75 -21.57
C GLU A 64 10.13 1.39 -21.86
N GLN A 65 10.39 2.61 -21.30
CA GLN A 65 11.69 3.27 -21.46
C GLN A 65 12.85 2.49 -20.82
N LEU A 66 12.59 1.78 -19.73
CA LEU A 66 13.57 0.91 -19.08
C LEU A 66 13.68 -0.48 -19.70
N HIS A 67 12.88 -0.77 -20.73
CA HIS A 67 12.76 -2.09 -21.35
C HIS A 67 12.41 -3.20 -20.32
N ILE A 68 11.63 -2.84 -19.30
CA ILE A 68 11.13 -3.76 -18.28
C ILE A 68 9.72 -4.21 -18.68
N GLY A 69 9.57 -5.49 -18.99
CA GLY A 69 8.25 -6.06 -19.23
C GLY A 69 7.37 -6.02 -17.98
N ILE A 70 6.06 -5.83 -18.18
CA ILE A 70 5.07 -5.83 -17.10
C ILE A 70 5.11 -7.15 -16.32
N ASP A 71 5.39 -8.27 -17.00
CA ASP A 71 5.48 -9.60 -16.41
C ASP A 71 6.65 -9.72 -15.44
N ALA A 72 7.81 -9.16 -15.80
CA ALA A 72 8.98 -9.10 -14.92
C ALA A 72 8.70 -8.21 -13.70
N PHE A 73 7.97 -7.10 -13.89
CA PHE A 73 7.56 -6.23 -12.81
C PHE A 73 6.54 -6.91 -11.87
N GLN A 74 5.62 -7.73 -12.42
CA GLN A 74 4.69 -8.56 -11.63
C GLN A 74 5.43 -9.56 -10.75
N ILE A 75 6.42 -10.25 -11.29
CA ILE A 75 7.21 -11.23 -10.55
C ILE A 75 7.94 -10.53 -9.39
N SER A 76 8.67 -9.46 -9.68
CA SER A 76 9.44 -8.73 -8.67
C SER A 76 8.54 -8.11 -7.59
N GLY A 77 7.44 -7.48 -7.98
CA GLY A 77 6.44 -6.92 -7.08
C GLY A 77 5.77 -7.98 -6.21
N GLY A 78 5.45 -9.15 -6.78
CA GLY A 78 4.93 -10.29 -6.04
C GLY A 78 5.91 -10.81 -4.98
N ILE A 79 7.19 -10.93 -5.31
CA ILE A 79 8.24 -11.34 -4.35
C ILE A 79 8.36 -10.32 -3.20
N LEU A 80 8.37 -9.04 -3.51
CA LEU A 80 8.41 -7.97 -2.49
C LEU A 80 7.18 -7.99 -1.58
N LEU A 81 5.99 -8.15 -2.16
CA LEU A 81 4.74 -8.32 -1.40
C LEU A 81 4.77 -9.54 -0.50
N PHE A 82 5.29 -10.66 -0.99
CA PHE A 82 5.44 -11.87 -0.21
C PHE A 82 6.33 -11.65 1.01
N GLY A 83 7.41 -10.88 0.87
CA GLY A 83 8.26 -10.47 1.97
C GLY A 83 7.52 -9.63 3.02
N VAL A 84 6.61 -8.74 2.61
CA VAL A 84 5.75 -7.97 3.53
C VAL A 84 4.77 -8.90 4.24
N ALA A 85 4.12 -9.81 3.50
CA ALA A 85 3.18 -10.78 4.05
C ALA A 85 3.81 -11.68 5.12
N ILE A 86 5.04 -12.18 4.88
CA ILE A 86 5.80 -12.96 5.86
C ILE A 86 5.99 -12.16 7.16
N ARG A 87 6.39 -10.90 7.07
CA ARG A 87 6.56 -10.04 8.25
C ARG A 87 5.26 -9.85 9.04
N MET A 88 4.12 -9.71 8.35
CA MET A 88 2.81 -9.62 8.99
C MET A 88 2.42 -10.92 9.71
N ILE A 89 2.66 -12.08 9.09
CA ILE A 89 2.31 -13.40 9.64
C ILE A 89 3.16 -13.72 10.88
N PHE A 90 4.47 -13.53 10.79
CA PHE A 90 5.40 -13.93 11.86
C PHE A 90 5.63 -12.84 12.91
N GLY A 91 5.03 -11.65 12.74
CA GLY A 91 5.03 -10.61 13.78
C GLY A 91 6.39 -9.94 13.98
N HIS A 92 7.24 -9.91 12.96
CA HIS A 92 8.43 -9.07 12.98
C HIS A 92 7.97 -7.60 12.87
N HIS A 93 7.57 -7.06 14.01
CA HIS A 93 7.22 -5.66 14.11
C HIS A 93 8.42 -4.81 13.74
N LEU A 94 8.16 -3.72 13.02
CA LEU A 94 9.07 -2.59 12.80
C LEU A 94 9.43 -1.96 14.16
N GLN A 95 10.19 -2.68 14.99
CA GLN A 95 10.64 -2.25 16.31
C GLN A 95 12.05 -1.65 16.28
N GLN A 96 12.54 -1.28 15.12
CA GLN A 96 13.82 -0.58 15.00
C GLN A 96 13.65 0.70 14.23
N GLU A 97 13.41 1.78 14.96
CA GLU A 97 13.85 3.16 14.67
C GLU A 97 13.10 4.17 15.55
N GLY A 98 13.01 3.88 16.83
CA GLY A 98 12.34 4.74 17.81
C GLY A 98 13.24 5.21 18.95
N SER A 99 14.50 5.54 18.69
CA SER A 99 15.32 6.19 19.70
C SER A 99 16.32 7.13 19.07
N GLU A 100 15.93 8.32 18.88
CA GLU A 100 16.74 9.54 18.80
C GLU A 100 15.94 10.61 18.07
N ALA A 101 15.16 11.40 18.80
CA ALA A 101 14.91 12.75 18.35
C ALA A 101 13.88 13.54 19.14
N GLU A 102 14.32 14.44 19.93
CA GLU A 102 13.50 15.44 20.60
C GLU A 102 13.65 16.87 20.05
N SER A 103 14.40 17.09 18.97
CA SER A 103 14.75 18.45 18.55
C SER A 103 14.45 18.93 17.14
N ALA A 104 13.71 18.18 16.31
CA ALA A 104 13.36 18.63 14.95
C ALA A 104 11.90 18.36 14.57
N ALA A 105 10.95 18.80 15.39
CA ALA A 105 9.55 18.37 15.25
C ALA A 105 8.83 18.76 13.95
N ARG A 106 9.24 19.81 13.24
CA ARG A 106 8.56 20.23 12.00
C ARG A 106 9.13 19.62 10.73
N GLU A 107 10.45 19.48 10.60
CA GLU A 107 11.10 18.74 9.53
C GLU A 107 10.76 17.26 9.67
N ARG A 108 10.76 16.76 10.88
CA ARG A 108 10.42 15.39 11.22
C ARG A 108 9.03 14.95 10.79
N ILE A 109 7.99 15.82 10.87
CA ILE A 109 6.63 15.48 10.41
C ILE A 109 6.59 15.30 8.88
N ALA A 110 7.33 16.10 8.12
CA ALA A 110 7.42 15.95 6.67
C ALA A 110 8.14 14.65 6.30
N ASP A 111 9.26 14.35 6.97
CA ASP A 111 10.05 13.15 6.74
C ASP A 111 9.28 11.89 7.14
N LEU A 112 8.62 11.87 8.30
CA LEU A 112 7.79 10.75 8.75
C LEU A 112 6.55 10.53 7.87
N ALA A 113 6.00 11.60 7.25
CA ALA A 113 4.89 11.47 6.34
C ALA A 113 5.32 10.83 5.00
N ALA A 114 6.51 11.21 4.50
CA ALA A 114 7.06 10.64 3.28
C ALA A 114 7.63 9.24 3.53
N PHE A 115 8.42 9.07 4.59
CA PHE A 115 9.05 7.82 4.97
C PHE A 115 8.97 7.64 6.49
N PRO A 116 8.48 6.48 7.02
CA PRO A 116 8.04 5.29 6.27
C PRO A 116 6.55 5.23 5.94
N LEU A 117 5.75 6.27 6.24
CA LEU A 117 4.28 6.16 6.17
C LEU A 117 3.74 6.15 4.73
N ALA A 118 4.13 7.11 3.89
CA ALA A 118 3.70 7.05 2.49
C ALA A 118 4.44 5.95 1.74
N ILE A 119 5.75 5.88 1.87
CA ILE A 119 6.61 4.85 1.30
C ILE A 119 7.41 4.21 2.45
N PRO A 120 7.39 2.87 2.65
CA PRO A 120 6.72 1.85 1.84
C PRO A 120 5.33 1.43 2.33
N LEU A 121 4.75 2.07 3.37
CA LEU A 121 3.55 1.52 4.01
C LEU A 121 2.32 1.60 3.11
N ILE A 122 1.89 2.78 2.67
CA ILE A 122 0.67 2.93 1.86
C ILE A 122 0.99 2.67 0.37
N ALA A 123 1.93 3.43 -0.19
CA ALA A 123 2.41 3.24 -1.56
C ALA A 123 3.63 2.30 -1.56
N GLY A 124 3.45 1.10 -1.02
CA GLY A 124 4.47 0.06 -1.04
C GLY A 124 4.62 -0.59 -2.41
N PRO A 125 5.65 -1.46 -2.57
CA PRO A 125 5.91 -2.15 -3.84
C PRO A 125 4.68 -2.86 -4.38
N GLY A 126 3.85 -3.41 -3.51
CA GLY A 126 2.61 -4.05 -3.88
C GLY A 126 1.54 -3.13 -4.42
N ALA A 127 1.33 -1.99 -3.76
CA ALA A 127 0.35 -1.02 -4.20
C ALA A 127 0.78 -0.40 -5.54
N ILE A 128 2.08 -0.14 -5.73
CA ILE A 128 2.66 0.32 -6.99
C ILE A 128 2.44 -0.72 -8.09
N THR A 129 2.78 -1.99 -7.84
CA THR A 129 2.58 -3.08 -8.82
C THR A 129 1.11 -3.26 -9.17
N ALA A 130 0.23 -3.32 -8.16
CA ALA A 130 -1.22 -3.45 -8.39
C ALA A 130 -1.76 -2.27 -9.21
N THR A 131 -1.34 -1.04 -8.89
CA THR A 131 -1.75 0.17 -9.62
C THR A 131 -1.30 0.13 -11.08
N LEU A 132 -0.06 -0.28 -11.32
CA LEU A 132 0.49 -0.39 -12.67
C LEU A 132 -0.27 -1.42 -13.51
N LEU A 133 -0.56 -2.59 -12.92
CA LEU A 133 -1.36 -3.63 -13.57
C LEU A 133 -2.77 -3.17 -13.90
N LEU A 134 -3.42 -2.51 -12.95
CA LEU A 134 -4.76 -1.98 -13.17
C LEU A 134 -4.73 -0.90 -14.26
N ALA A 135 -3.69 -0.06 -14.31
CA ALA A 135 -3.50 0.95 -15.35
C ALA A 135 -3.28 0.30 -16.73
N SER A 136 -2.48 -0.77 -16.83
CA SER A 136 -2.28 -1.50 -18.09
C SER A 136 -3.58 -2.13 -18.61
N HIS A 137 -4.44 -2.61 -17.72
CA HIS A 137 -5.75 -3.16 -18.07
C HIS A 137 -6.79 -2.11 -18.49
N THR A 138 -6.48 -0.82 -18.43
CA THR A 138 -7.38 0.22 -19.00
C THR A 138 -7.48 0.13 -20.51
N GLY A 139 -6.44 -0.36 -21.19
CA GLY A 139 -6.39 -0.49 -22.64
C GLY A 139 -6.56 0.84 -23.37
N GLY A 140 -6.18 1.97 -22.75
CA GLY A 140 -6.36 3.32 -23.32
C GLY A 140 -7.76 3.93 -23.09
N ASP A 141 -8.66 3.22 -22.41
CA ASP A 141 -10.00 3.74 -22.08
C ASP A 141 -9.90 4.78 -20.95
N ALA A 142 -10.12 6.06 -21.33
CA ALA A 142 -10.08 7.19 -20.42
C ALA A 142 -11.07 7.05 -19.24
N SER A 143 -12.22 6.40 -19.45
CA SER A 143 -13.21 6.22 -18.38
C SER A 143 -12.74 5.21 -17.32
N ARG A 144 -12.03 4.17 -17.73
CA ARG A 144 -11.40 3.22 -16.80
C ARG A 144 -10.24 3.87 -16.06
N LEU A 145 -9.43 4.68 -16.74
CA LEU A 145 -8.35 5.41 -16.11
C LEU A 145 -8.87 6.39 -15.06
N LEU A 146 -9.89 7.18 -15.37
CA LEU A 146 -10.54 8.07 -14.41
C LEU A 146 -11.09 7.31 -13.21
N ALA A 147 -11.74 6.16 -13.45
CA ALA A 147 -12.23 5.30 -12.36
C ALA A 147 -11.08 4.83 -11.47
N LEU A 148 -9.94 4.42 -12.04
CA LEU A 148 -8.76 4.02 -11.29
C LEU A 148 -8.21 5.17 -10.42
N LEU A 149 -8.12 6.38 -10.97
CA LEU A 149 -7.66 7.55 -10.22
C LEU A 149 -8.59 7.87 -9.03
N VAL A 150 -9.90 7.78 -9.23
CA VAL A 150 -10.88 7.94 -8.13
C VAL A 150 -10.70 6.84 -7.08
N ILE A 151 -10.51 5.60 -7.51
CA ILE A 151 -10.29 4.46 -6.60
C ILE A 151 -9.01 4.66 -5.78
N ILE A 152 -7.92 5.15 -6.37
CA ILE A 152 -6.68 5.47 -5.65
C ILE A 152 -6.94 6.52 -4.57
N ILE A 153 -7.68 7.59 -4.90
CA ILE A 153 -8.02 8.66 -3.94
C ILE A 153 -8.88 8.09 -2.79
N VAL A 154 -9.86 7.26 -3.11
CA VAL A 154 -10.72 6.62 -2.11
C VAL A 154 -9.92 5.67 -1.22
N ALA A 155 -9.03 4.86 -1.77
CA ALA A 155 -8.19 3.92 -1.01
C ALA A 155 -7.20 4.67 -0.09
N ALA A 156 -6.56 5.74 -0.59
CA ALA A 156 -5.72 6.61 0.23
C ALA A 156 -6.52 7.34 1.31
N GLY A 157 -7.74 7.79 1.00
CA GLY A 157 -8.68 8.36 1.96
C GLY A 157 -9.08 7.36 3.05
N ALA A 158 -9.31 6.10 2.69
CA ALA A 158 -9.56 5.02 3.64
C ALA A 158 -8.36 4.79 4.56
N SER A 159 -7.13 4.90 4.06
CA SER A 159 -5.90 4.83 4.87
C SER A 159 -5.80 6.01 5.84
N ALA A 160 -6.07 7.23 5.38
CA ALA A 160 -6.13 8.40 6.25
C ALA A 160 -7.17 8.22 7.37
N PHE A 161 -8.35 7.75 7.01
CA PHE A 161 -9.44 7.49 7.95
C PHE A 161 -9.07 6.40 8.98
N ALA A 162 -8.47 5.29 8.52
CA ALA A 162 -7.98 4.24 9.40
C ALA A 162 -6.90 4.75 10.37
N PHE A 163 -5.99 5.60 9.93
CA PHE A 163 -4.98 6.22 10.78
C PHE A 163 -5.59 7.19 11.81
N LEU A 164 -6.60 7.97 11.41
CA LEU A 164 -7.31 8.83 12.34
C LEU A 164 -8.06 8.04 13.42
N LEU A 165 -8.58 6.88 13.07
CA LEU A 165 -9.27 5.97 13.97
C LEU A 165 -8.33 4.94 14.63
N ALA A 166 -7.03 4.96 14.35
CA ALA A 166 -6.09 3.93 14.77
C ALA A 166 -6.12 3.66 16.28
N ASN A 167 -6.16 4.71 17.11
CA ASN A 167 -6.24 4.55 18.55
C ASN A 167 -7.57 3.91 19.02
N TYR A 168 -8.67 4.16 18.32
CA TYR A 168 -9.97 3.55 18.61
C TYR A 168 -10.00 2.08 18.17
N LEU A 169 -9.49 1.81 16.98
CA LEU A 169 -9.33 0.44 16.46
C LEU A 169 -8.47 -0.41 17.40
N ALA A 170 -7.32 0.13 17.85
CA ALA A 170 -6.44 -0.56 18.77
C ALA A 170 -7.11 -0.87 20.13
N ARG A 171 -7.98 0.02 20.62
CA ARG A 171 -8.74 -0.23 21.87
C ARG A 171 -9.79 -1.31 21.72
N ILE A 172 -10.52 -1.35 20.58
CA ILE A 172 -11.56 -2.36 20.32
C ILE A 172 -10.93 -3.72 20.07
N LEU A 173 -9.91 -3.78 19.24
CA LEU A 173 -9.27 -5.03 18.84
C LEU A 173 -8.41 -5.62 19.97
N GLY A 174 -7.90 -4.78 20.85
CA GLY A 174 -6.91 -5.15 21.83
C GLY A 174 -5.62 -5.70 21.18
N ARG A 175 -4.66 -6.11 21.99
CA ARG A 175 -3.37 -6.62 21.50
C ARG A 175 -3.55 -7.93 20.70
N THR A 176 -4.38 -8.83 21.21
CA THR A 176 -4.60 -10.14 20.58
C THR A 176 -5.39 -10.02 19.28
N GLY A 177 -6.49 -9.25 19.27
CA GLY A 177 -7.30 -9.04 18.05
C GLY A 177 -6.49 -8.41 16.93
N ASN A 178 -5.65 -7.44 17.26
CA ASN A 178 -4.77 -6.78 16.29
C ASN A 178 -3.76 -7.76 15.67
N ILE A 179 -3.15 -8.65 16.48
CA ILE A 179 -2.24 -9.70 16.01
C ILE A 179 -2.98 -10.69 15.09
N VAL A 180 -4.18 -11.13 15.47
CA VAL A 180 -4.97 -12.09 14.67
C VAL A 180 -5.35 -11.48 13.32
N ILE A 181 -5.87 -10.25 13.30
CA ILE A 181 -6.24 -9.57 12.05
C ILE A 181 -5.00 -9.36 11.17
N ALA A 182 -3.90 -8.88 11.72
CA ALA A 182 -2.66 -8.68 10.97
C ALA A 182 -2.17 -10.00 10.32
N ARG A 183 -2.26 -11.13 11.03
CA ARG A 183 -1.87 -12.44 10.50
C ARG A 183 -2.81 -12.93 9.39
N LEU A 184 -4.13 -12.77 9.58
CA LEU A 184 -5.11 -13.14 8.56
C LEU A 184 -4.92 -12.33 7.28
N LEU A 185 -4.75 -11.02 7.40
CA LEU A 185 -4.46 -10.13 6.26
C LEU A 185 -3.10 -10.46 5.63
N GLY A 186 -2.10 -10.81 6.43
CA GLY A 186 -0.82 -11.31 5.94
C GLY A 186 -0.95 -12.58 5.09
N ILE A 187 -1.81 -13.53 5.49
CA ILE A 187 -2.07 -14.74 4.70
C ILE A 187 -2.74 -14.40 3.37
N LEU A 188 -3.73 -13.51 3.38
CA LEU A 188 -4.38 -13.03 2.15
C LEU A 188 -3.37 -12.32 1.24
N LEU A 189 -2.53 -11.45 1.81
CA LEU A 189 -1.49 -10.75 1.07
C LEU A 189 -0.47 -11.74 0.47
N ALA A 190 -0.10 -12.81 1.20
CA ALA A 190 0.78 -13.86 0.67
C ALA A 190 0.15 -14.57 -0.54
N ALA A 191 -1.16 -14.85 -0.49
CA ALA A 191 -1.88 -15.44 -1.60
C ALA A 191 -1.91 -14.52 -2.83
N PHE A 192 -2.17 -13.22 -2.64
CA PHE A 192 -2.10 -12.21 -3.71
C PHE A 192 -0.69 -12.11 -4.29
N ALA A 193 0.33 -12.08 -3.44
CA ALA A 193 1.73 -12.03 -3.85
C ALA A 193 2.11 -13.25 -4.71
N ALA A 194 1.73 -14.44 -4.28
CA ALA A 194 1.92 -15.67 -5.05
C ALA A 194 1.19 -15.62 -6.39
N GLN A 195 -0.05 -15.10 -6.42
CA GLN A 195 -0.81 -14.96 -7.66
C GLN A 195 -0.13 -13.99 -8.64
N PHE A 196 0.47 -12.90 -8.17
CA PHE A 196 1.22 -11.98 -9.01
C PHE A 196 2.44 -12.65 -9.63
N VAL A 197 3.21 -13.44 -8.85
CA VAL A 197 4.34 -14.20 -9.38
C VAL A 197 3.87 -15.21 -10.45
N VAL A 198 2.82 -15.97 -10.16
CA VAL A 198 2.25 -16.94 -11.12
C VAL A 198 1.80 -16.27 -12.42
N ASN A 199 1.09 -15.13 -12.31
CA ASN A 199 0.63 -14.39 -13.48
C ASN A 199 1.82 -13.84 -14.30
N GLY A 200 2.83 -13.28 -13.64
CA GLY A 200 4.02 -12.78 -14.30
C GLY A 200 4.81 -13.90 -14.99
N ILE A 201 4.94 -15.07 -14.37
CA ILE A 201 5.56 -16.24 -15.02
C ILE A 201 4.76 -16.68 -16.25
N ARG A 202 3.44 -16.78 -16.13
CA ARG A 202 2.57 -17.14 -17.27
C ARG A 202 2.70 -16.15 -18.42
N GLY A 203 2.69 -14.85 -18.14
CA GLY A 203 2.88 -13.83 -19.16
C GLY A 203 4.25 -13.90 -19.82
N ALA A 204 5.31 -13.97 -19.03
CA ALA A 204 6.70 -14.04 -19.53
C ALA A 204 6.98 -15.25 -20.43
N PHE A 205 6.38 -16.40 -20.15
CA PHE A 205 6.56 -17.62 -20.93
C PHE A 205 5.42 -17.91 -21.92
N HIS A 206 4.46 -16.99 -22.09
CA HIS A 206 3.28 -17.15 -22.94
C HIS A 206 2.52 -18.47 -22.68
N LEU A 207 2.48 -18.90 -21.42
CA LEU A 207 1.79 -20.12 -21.01
C LEU A 207 0.29 -19.89 -21.02
N ALA A 208 -0.43 -20.62 -21.87
CA ALA A 208 -1.89 -20.55 -21.93
C ALA A 208 -2.53 -20.89 -20.58
N SER A 209 -3.61 -20.16 -20.24
CA SER A 209 -4.44 -20.41 -19.06
C SER A 209 -5.33 -21.63 -19.25
#